data_189cbc3474f54ec1e386ea791d447c4b
#
_entry.id   189cbc3474f54ec1e386ea791d447c4b
#
_cell.length_a   1.000
_cell.length_b   1.000
_cell.length_c   1.000
_cell.angle_alpha   90.00
_cell.angle_beta   90.00
_cell.angle_gamma   90.00
#
_symmetry.space_group_name_H-M   'P 1'
#
loop_
_entity.id
_entity.type
_entity.pdbx_description
1 polymer ?
#
loop_
_entity_poly.entity_id
_entity_poly.type
_entity_poly.pdbx_seq_one_letter_code
_entity_poly.pdbx_strand_id
1 'polypeptide(L)'
;GLDGDFNFEVYMSLSCHNCPDVVQALSLMAIFNPKVNTTIIEGGAFQDEVNARQIMAVPSTFLNGEPFGSGRMLVEEIVAKLDTAAPAREAAKLSAKDPYEVLIVGGGPAGAAAAVYAARKGIRVGVAAERFGGQTNDTMAIENYISVLETDG
;
A
#
# COMPACT_ATOMS: atom_id res chain seq x y z
N GLY A 1 13.33 7.86 0.85
CA GLY A 1 12.77 7.86 -0.50
C GLY A 1 13.44 6.80 -1.36
N LEU A 2 12.88 6.46 -2.49
CA LEU A 2 13.48 5.54 -3.44
C LEU A 2 14.75 6.19 -4.03
N ASP A 3 15.88 5.50 -3.95
CA ASP A 3 17.16 5.95 -4.50
C ASP A 3 17.45 5.17 -5.79
N GLY A 4 17.62 5.89 -6.91
CA GLY A 4 17.88 5.34 -8.23
C GLY A 4 16.97 5.93 -9.31
N ASP A 5 17.29 5.64 -10.54
CA ASP A 5 16.46 6.00 -11.70
C ASP A 5 15.62 4.78 -12.09
N PHE A 6 14.30 4.98 -12.16
CA PHE A 6 13.32 3.94 -12.40
C PHE A 6 12.62 4.22 -13.72
N ASN A 7 12.96 3.47 -14.75
CA ASN A 7 12.31 3.56 -16.05
C ASN A 7 11.36 2.37 -16.20
N PHE A 8 10.08 2.63 -16.02
CA PHE A 8 9.03 1.64 -16.20
C PHE A 8 8.49 1.63 -17.61
N GLU A 9 8.29 0.43 -18.13
CA GLU A 9 7.53 0.17 -19.36
C GLU A 9 6.38 -0.76 -18.99
N VAL A 10 5.15 -0.36 -19.26
CA VAL A 10 3.98 -1.19 -19.01
C VAL A 10 3.25 -1.50 -20.32
N TYR A 11 3.20 -2.77 -20.65
CA TYR A 11 2.43 -3.29 -21.78
C TYR A 11 0.99 -3.53 -21.32
N MET A 12 0.05 -2.92 -22.02
CA MET A 12 -1.36 -2.96 -21.66
C MET A 12 -2.22 -3.20 -22.90
N SER A 13 -3.50 -3.44 -22.69
CA SER A 13 -4.52 -3.43 -23.74
C SER A 13 -5.71 -2.59 -23.31
N LEU A 14 -6.33 -1.90 -24.24
CA LEU A 14 -7.53 -1.07 -23.98
C LEU A 14 -8.73 -1.89 -23.49
N SER A 15 -8.76 -3.19 -23.76
CA SER A 15 -9.80 -4.10 -23.27
C SER A 15 -9.46 -4.79 -21.95
N CYS A 16 -8.30 -4.53 -21.38
CA CYS A 16 -7.83 -5.19 -20.16
C CYS A 16 -8.39 -4.51 -18.91
N HIS A 17 -9.14 -5.25 -18.08
CA HIS A 17 -9.76 -4.72 -16.85
C HIS A 17 -8.77 -4.52 -15.69
N ASN A 18 -7.63 -5.22 -15.70
CA ASN A 18 -6.61 -5.13 -14.65
C ASN A 18 -5.50 -4.12 -14.97
N CYS A 19 -5.45 -3.61 -16.22
CA CYS A 19 -4.41 -2.68 -16.64
C CYS A 19 -4.54 -1.29 -16.01
N PRO A 20 -5.73 -0.72 -15.79
CA PRO A 20 -5.86 0.62 -15.24
C PRO A 20 -5.16 0.83 -13.89
N ASP A 21 -5.19 -0.15 -13.00
CA ASP A 21 -4.58 -0.03 -11.67
C ASP A 21 -3.07 0.17 -11.75
N VAL A 22 -2.39 -0.64 -12.56
CA VAL A 22 -0.94 -0.55 -12.77
C VAL A 22 -0.56 0.74 -13.49
N VAL A 23 -1.31 1.11 -14.53
CA VAL A 23 -1.09 2.34 -15.29
C VAL A 23 -1.24 3.57 -14.39
N GLN A 24 -2.28 3.62 -13.57
CA GLN A 24 -2.50 4.71 -12.63
C GLN A 24 -1.42 4.76 -11.55
N ALA A 25 -1.06 3.61 -10.96
CA ALA A 25 -0.02 3.53 -9.94
C ALA A 25 1.32 4.08 -10.46
N LEU A 26 1.77 3.62 -11.62
CA LEU A 26 3.03 4.06 -12.21
C LEU A 26 2.98 5.52 -12.66
N SER A 27 1.85 5.99 -13.18
CA SER A 27 1.65 7.39 -13.55
C SER A 27 1.72 8.32 -12.34
N LEU A 28 1.08 7.94 -11.23
CA LEU A 28 1.17 8.68 -9.97
C LEU A 28 2.59 8.72 -9.43
N MET A 29 3.29 7.60 -9.47
CA MET A 29 4.70 7.54 -9.04
C MET A 29 5.58 8.47 -9.86
N ALA A 30 5.39 8.55 -11.17
CA ALA A 30 6.12 9.46 -12.05
C ALA A 30 5.82 10.95 -11.77
N ILE A 31 4.58 11.28 -11.36
CA ILE A 31 4.21 12.65 -10.97
C ILE A 31 4.91 13.08 -9.68
N PHE A 32 4.97 12.17 -8.68
CA PHE A 32 5.50 12.50 -7.36
C PHE A 32 7.01 12.31 -7.22
N ASN A 33 7.64 11.58 -8.13
CA ASN A 33 9.08 11.33 -8.08
C ASN A 33 9.72 11.54 -9.46
N PRO A 34 10.53 12.59 -9.66
CA PRO A 34 11.17 12.88 -10.94
C PRO A 34 12.18 11.82 -11.40
N LYS A 35 12.57 10.89 -10.53
CA LYS A 35 13.42 9.74 -10.87
C LYS A 35 12.64 8.55 -11.42
N VAL A 36 11.30 8.63 -11.43
CA VAL A 36 10.42 7.62 -12.01
C VAL A 36 9.93 8.09 -13.36
N ASN A 37 10.27 7.35 -14.40
CA ASN A 37 9.73 7.52 -15.74
C ASN A 37 8.81 6.36 -16.06
N THR A 38 7.69 6.61 -16.71
CA THR A 38 6.73 5.58 -17.10
C THR A 38 6.36 5.71 -18.56
N THR A 39 6.57 4.64 -19.30
CA THR A 39 6.14 4.49 -20.69
C THR A 39 5.00 3.48 -20.74
N ILE A 40 3.86 3.88 -21.28
CA ILE A 40 2.68 3.04 -21.42
C ILE A 40 2.59 2.61 -22.88
N ILE A 41 2.56 1.29 -23.10
CA ILE A 41 2.62 0.69 -24.43
C ILE A 41 1.35 -0.12 -24.66
N GLU A 42 0.59 0.24 -25.70
CA GLU A 42 -0.55 -0.57 -26.14
C GLU A 42 -0.03 -1.76 -26.95
N GLY A 43 -0.15 -2.96 -26.39
CA GLY A 43 0.48 -4.17 -26.96
C GLY A 43 -0.03 -4.57 -28.32
N GLY A 44 -1.26 -4.24 -28.68
CA GLY A 44 -1.82 -4.51 -30.01
C GLY A 44 -1.17 -3.70 -31.11
N ALA A 45 -0.77 -2.45 -30.80
CA ALA A 45 -0.08 -1.56 -31.75
C ALA A 45 1.42 -1.90 -31.89
N PHE A 46 2.02 -2.57 -30.90
CA PHE A 46 3.44 -2.90 -30.83
C PHE A 46 3.69 -4.41 -30.75
N GLN A 47 3.02 -5.17 -31.65
CA GLN A 47 3.01 -6.62 -31.60
C GLN A 47 4.39 -7.26 -31.78
N ASP A 48 5.26 -6.67 -32.60
CA ASP A 48 6.62 -7.19 -32.79
C ASP A 48 7.44 -7.11 -31.50
N GLU A 49 7.26 -6.04 -30.73
CA GLU A 49 7.93 -5.85 -29.44
C GLU A 49 7.38 -6.79 -28.36
N VAL A 50 6.05 -6.98 -28.34
CA VAL A 50 5.37 -7.97 -27.48
C VAL A 50 5.90 -9.37 -27.72
N ASN A 51 6.05 -9.77 -29.01
CA ASN A 51 6.57 -11.06 -29.39
C ASN A 51 8.06 -11.23 -29.02
N ALA A 52 8.87 -10.20 -29.30
CA ALA A 52 10.31 -10.22 -28.98
C ALA A 52 10.57 -10.38 -27.48
N ARG A 53 9.74 -9.75 -26.64
CA ARG A 53 9.80 -9.83 -25.17
C ARG A 53 9.04 -11.01 -24.58
N GLN A 54 8.42 -11.84 -25.40
CA GLN A 54 7.62 -13.01 -25.00
C GLN A 54 6.52 -12.66 -23.98
N ILE A 55 5.84 -11.55 -24.19
CA ILE A 55 4.76 -11.10 -23.30
C ILE A 55 3.50 -11.91 -23.58
N MET A 56 3.12 -12.75 -22.63
CA MET A 56 1.99 -13.68 -22.75
C MET A 56 0.68 -13.14 -22.19
N ALA A 57 0.75 -12.10 -21.36
CA ALA A 57 -0.41 -11.53 -20.69
C ALA A 57 -0.19 -10.04 -20.38
N VAL A 58 -1.29 -9.30 -20.26
CA VAL A 58 -1.27 -7.88 -19.86
C VAL A 58 -2.08 -7.66 -18.58
N PRO A 59 -1.68 -6.73 -17.70
CA PRO A 59 -0.51 -5.88 -17.82
C PRO A 59 0.80 -6.64 -17.57
N SER A 60 1.84 -6.33 -18.33
CA SER A 60 3.21 -6.76 -18.06
C SER A 60 4.09 -5.55 -17.89
N THR A 61 4.81 -5.50 -16.78
CA THR A 61 5.64 -4.36 -16.36
C THR A 61 7.11 -4.73 -16.36
N PHE A 62 7.91 -3.87 -16.96
CA PHE A 62 9.37 -3.95 -16.96
C PHE A 62 9.95 -2.75 -16.22
N LEU A 63 11.07 -2.94 -15.57
CA LEU A 63 11.83 -1.90 -14.91
C LEU A 63 13.26 -1.91 -15.45
N ASN A 64 13.70 -0.78 -16.02
CA ASN A 64 15.04 -0.63 -16.61
C ASN A 64 15.35 -1.75 -17.64
N GLY A 65 14.34 -2.19 -18.38
CA GLY A 65 14.44 -3.23 -19.41
C GLY A 65 14.25 -4.66 -18.89
N GLU A 66 14.28 -4.91 -17.58
CA GLU A 66 14.12 -6.23 -16.98
C GLU A 66 12.68 -6.48 -16.54
N PRO A 67 12.18 -7.72 -16.58
CA PRO A 67 10.85 -8.07 -16.10
C PRO A 67 10.67 -7.71 -14.61
N PHE A 68 9.66 -6.91 -14.31
CA PHE A 68 9.36 -6.47 -12.94
C PHE A 68 8.13 -7.16 -12.34
N GLY A 69 7.08 -7.30 -13.13
CA GLY A 69 5.85 -7.94 -12.69
C GLY A 69 4.83 -8.13 -13.80
N SER A 70 3.90 -9.02 -13.55
CA SER A 70 2.78 -9.30 -14.45
C SER A 70 1.48 -9.35 -13.68
N GLY A 71 0.39 -8.92 -14.30
CA GLY A 71 -0.90 -8.79 -13.66
C GLY A 71 -1.09 -7.49 -12.89
N ARG A 72 -2.23 -7.40 -12.20
CA ARG A 72 -2.59 -6.25 -11.39
C ARG A 72 -1.57 -6.02 -10.28
N MET A 73 -1.14 -4.79 -10.11
CA MET A 73 -0.30 -4.34 -8.98
C MET A 73 -0.79 -2.97 -8.51
N LEU A 74 -0.92 -2.80 -7.22
CA LEU A 74 -1.21 -1.52 -6.58
C LEU A 74 0.10 -0.77 -6.28
N VAL A 75 -0.01 0.53 -6.02
CA VAL A 75 1.15 1.39 -5.75
C VAL A 75 1.98 0.88 -4.57
N GLU A 76 1.31 0.37 -3.54
CA GLU A 76 1.96 -0.18 -2.35
C GLU A 76 2.82 -1.41 -2.67
N GLU A 77 2.32 -2.29 -3.54
CA GLU A 77 3.04 -3.49 -3.98
C GLU A 77 4.26 -3.14 -4.83
N ILE A 78 4.12 -2.16 -5.71
CA ILE A 78 5.23 -1.66 -6.54
C ILE A 78 6.31 -1.04 -5.65
N VAL A 79 5.92 -0.17 -4.72
CA VAL A 79 6.84 0.48 -3.79
C VAL A 79 7.54 -0.54 -2.89
N ALA A 80 6.82 -1.54 -2.38
CA ALA A 80 7.41 -2.60 -1.56
C ALA A 80 8.46 -3.41 -2.31
N LYS A 81 8.26 -3.68 -3.60
CA LYS A 81 9.25 -4.34 -4.45
C LYS A 81 10.51 -3.49 -4.71
N LEU A 82 10.35 -2.17 -4.79
CA LEU A 82 11.45 -1.24 -5.03
C LEU A 82 12.24 -0.92 -3.78
N ASP A 83 11.56 -0.78 -2.65
CA ASP A 83 12.16 -0.38 -1.37
C ASP A 83 12.33 -1.57 -0.42
N THR A 84 13.23 -2.46 -0.79
CA THR A 84 13.56 -3.64 0.03
C THR A 84 14.18 -3.30 1.38
N ALA A 85 14.66 -2.07 1.56
CA ALA A 85 15.24 -1.60 2.83
C ALA A 85 14.21 -0.93 3.77
N ALA A 86 12.97 -0.72 3.31
CA ALA A 86 11.93 -0.08 4.11
C ALA A 86 11.67 -0.80 5.45
N PRO A 87 11.51 -2.14 5.50
CA PRO A 87 11.28 -2.84 6.75
C PRO A 87 12.40 -2.65 7.77
N ALA A 88 13.66 -2.67 7.31
CA ALA A 88 14.82 -2.47 8.18
C ALA A 88 14.88 -1.03 8.73
N ARG A 89 14.57 -0.04 7.88
CA ARG A 89 14.51 1.37 8.32
C ARG A 89 13.38 1.62 9.31
N GLU A 90 12.23 1.00 9.11
CA GLU A 90 11.10 1.11 10.04
C GLU A 90 11.37 0.42 11.36
N ALA A 91 11.97 -0.77 11.33
CA ALA A 91 12.42 -1.46 12.53
C ALA A 91 13.44 -0.62 13.33
N ALA A 92 14.40 0.01 12.65
CA ALA A 92 15.35 0.90 13.30
C ALA A 92 14.69 2.13 13.94
N LYS A 93 13.69 2.73 13.26
CA LYS A 93 12.91 3.84 13.82
C LYS A 93 12.10 3.41 15.05
N LEU A 94 11.53 2.21 15.02
CA LEU A 94 10.79 1.67 16.16
C LEU A 94 11.72 1.36 17.33
N SER A 95 12.89 0.79 17.07
CA SER A 95 13.90 0.48 18.08
C SER A 95 14.52 1.72 18.72
N ALA A 96 14.51 2.85 18.02
CA ALA A 96 14.99 4.14 18.57
C ALA A 96 13.96 4.83 19.47
N LYS A 97 12.71 4.35 19.51
CA LYS A 97 11.69 4.90 20.43
C LYS A 97 11.89 4.29 21.81
N ASP A 98 11.69 5.12 22.81
CA ASP A 98 11.62 4.61 24.18
C ASP A 98 10.50 3.56 24.31
N PRO A 99 10.69 2.49 25.07
CA PRO A 99 9.67 1.45 25.22
C PRO A 99 8.38 1.98 25.83
N TYR A 100 7.26 1.51 25.34
CA TYR A 100 5.97 1.77 25.96
C TYR A 100 5.81 0.93 27.23
N GLU A 101 5.17 1.48 28.28
CA GLU A 101 4.81 0.73 29.48
C GLU A 101 3.65 -0.23 29.18
N VAL A 102 2.74 0.18 28.28
CA VAL A 102 1.62 -0.63 27.81
C VAL A 102 1.56 -0.54 26.29
N LEU A 103 1.61 -1.69 25.63
CA LEU A 103 1.35 -1.80 24.20
C LEU A 103 0.01 -2.52 23.98
N ILE A 104 -0.92 -1.83 23.34
CA ILE A 104 -2.24 -2.36 22.98
C ILE A 104 -2.18 -2.84 21.53
N VAL A 105 -2.56 -4.07 21.29
CA VAL A 105 -2.68 -4.66 19.96
C VAL A 105 -4.15 -4.69 19.56
N GLY A 106 -4.49 -3.87 18.57
CA GLY A 106 -5.84 -3.68 18.06
C GLY A 106 -6.33 -2.24 18.18
N GLY A 107 -6.89 -1.72 17.08
CA GLY A 107 -7.38 -0.32 16.97
C GLY A 107 -8.89 -0.18 17.03
N GLY A 108 -9.61 -1.24 17.41
CA GLY A 108 -11.07 -1.20 17.60
C GLY A 108 -11.49 -0.49 18.89
N PRO A 109 -12.80 -0.45 19.21
CA PRO A 109 -13.33 0.28 20.37
C PRO A 109 -12.70 -0.14 21.69
N ALA A 110 -12.46 -1.43 21.88
CA ALA A 110 -11.81 -1.94 23.09
C ALA A 110 -10.37 -1.45 23.24
N GLY A 111 -9.60 -1.49 22.15
CA GLY A 111 -8.22 -0.97 22.14
C GLY A 111 -8.17 0.54 22.35
N ALA A 112 -9.07 1.28 21.71
CA ALA A 112 -9.20 2.73 21.91
C ALA A 112 -9.55 3.07 23.36
N ALA A 113 -10.52 2.39 23.96
CA ALA A 113 -10.89 2.57 25.37
C ALA A 113 -9.69 2.29 26.29
N ALA A 114 -9.00 1.16 26.12
CA ALA A 114 -7.82 0.82 26.89
C ALA A 114 -6.72 1.87 26.78
N ALA A 115 -6.47 2.37 25.57
CA ALA A 115 -5.47 3.43 25.32
C ALA A 115 -5.81 4.73 26.04
N VAL A 116 -7.06 5.20 25.94
CA VAL A 116 -7.54 6.41 26.59
C VAL A 116 -7.41 6.30 28.11
N TYR A 117 -7.86 5.19 28.70
CA TYR A 117 -7.80 5.03 30.16
C TYR A 117 -6.37 4.87 30.68
N ALA A 118 -5.49 4.19 29.97
CA ALA A 118 -4.09 4.09 30.32
C ALA A 118 -3.40 5.48 30.24
N ALA A 119 -3.61 6.20 29.14
CA ALA A 119 -3.03 7.54 28.96
C ALA A 119 -3.52 8.54 30.02
N ARG A 120 -4.81 8.50 30.41
CA ARG A 120 -5.37 9.35 31.49
C ARG A 120 -4.73 9.10 32.86
N LYS A 121 -4.14 7.93 33.05
CA LYS A 121 -3.37 7.61 34.29
C LYS A 121 -1.90 7.99 34.20
N GLY A 122 -1.49 8.64 33.09
CA GLY A 122 -0.10 9.04 32.87
C GLY A 122 0.80 7.90 32.39
N ILE A 123 0.23 6.73 32.09
CA ILE A 123 0.97 5.58 31.58
C ILE A 123 1.34 5.85 30.12
N ARG A 124 2.59 5.60 29.78
CA ARG A 124 3.07 5.72 28.40
C ARG A 124 2.57 4.53 27.57
N VAL A 125 1.54 4.78 26.76
CA VAL A 125 0.85 3.76 25.99
C VAL A 125 1.12 3.91 24.50
N GLY A 126 1.29 2.76 23.82
CA GLY A 126 1.30 2.65 22.37
C GLY A 126 0.13 1.79 21.89
N VAL A 127 -0.34 2.07 20.67
CA VAL A 127 -1.34 1.24 19.99
C VAL A 127 -0.76 0.74 18.69
N ALA A 128 -0.76 -0.58 18.51
CA ALA A 128 -0.40 -1.24 17.27
C ALA A 128 -1.69 -1.77 16.62
N ALA A 129 -2.04 -1.24 15.45
CA ALA A 129 -3.24 -1.62 14.72
C ALA A 129 -3.01 -1.49 13.22
N GLU A 130 -3.63 -2.35 12.47
CA GLU A 130 -3.66 -2.26 11.00
C GLU A 130 -4.45 -1.01 10.57
N ARG A 131 -5.60 -0.78 11.24
CA ARG A 131 -6.40 0.45 11.07
C ARG A 131 -7.11 0.81 12.38
N PHE A 132 -7.33 2.10 12.60
CA PHE A 132 -8.15 2.57 13.70
C PHE A 132 -9.64 2.39 13.39
N GLY A 133 -10.44 2.11 14.44
CA GLY A 133 -11.84 1.75 14.32
C GLY A 133 -12.05 0.23 14.19
N GLY A 134 -11.12 -0.50 13.58
CA GLY A 134 -11.22 -1.95 13.40
C GLY A 134 -12.46 -2.34 12.60
N GLN A 135 -13.15 -3.39 13.04
CA GLN A 135 -14.37 -3.90 12.39
C GLN A 135 -15.57 -2.96 12.49
N THR A 136 -15.58 -2.01 13.43
CA THR A 136 -16.69 -1.05 13.53
C THR A 136 -16.82 -0.21 12.25
N ASN A 137 -15.73 0.11 11.59
CA ASN A 137 -15.74 0.87 10.33
C ASN A 137 -16.46 0.15 9.17
N ASP A 138 -16.67 -1.16 9.30
CA ASP A 138 -17.35 -1.99 8.29
C ASP A 138 -18.76 -2.38 8.74
N THR A 139 -19.22 -1.89 9.91
CA THR A 139 -20.50 -2.24 10.51
C THR A 139 -21.52 -1.18 10.18
N MET A 140 -22.60 -1.56 9.51
CA MET A 140 -23.67 -0.65 9.09
C MET A 140 -24.55 -0.15 10.24
N ALA A 141 -24.71 -0.98 11.31
CA ALA A 141 -25.47 -0.61 12.49
C ALA A 141 -24.87 -1.27 13.74
N ILE A 142 -24.69 -0.49 14.79
CA ILE A 142 -24.15 -0.94 16.08
C ILE A 142 -25.19 -0.63 17.14
N GLU A 143 -25.82 -1.67 17.70
CA GLU A 143 -26.90 -1.57 18.70
C GLU A 143 -26.47 -1.91 20.12
N ASN A 144 -25.22 -2.39 20.29
CA ASN A 144 -24.69 -2.87 21.56
C ASN A 144 -23.61 -1.96 22.16
N TYR A 145 -23.54 -0.72 21.72
CA TYR A 145 -22.59 0.25 22.28
C TYR A 145 -23.14 0.82 23.59
N ILE A 146 -22.33 0.77 24.65
CA ILE A 146 -22.77 1.28 25.97
C ILE A 146 -23.10 2.74 25.90
N SER A 147 -24.27 3.10 26.38
CA SER A 147 -24.82 4.49 26.42
C SER A 147 -25.18 5.09 25.06
N VAL A 148 -25.15 4.30 23.99
CA VAL A 148 -25.61 4.70 22.67
C VAL A 148 -26.65 3.70 22.20
N LEU A 149 -27.83 4.16 21.83
CA LEU A 149 -28.94 3.27 21.43
C LEU A 149 -28.68 2.62 20.07
N GLU A 150 -28.18 3.41 19.15
CA GLU A 150 -27.83 2.98 17.78
C GLU A 150 -26.79 3.95 17.21
N THR A 151 -25.82 3.46 16.45
CA THR A 151 -24.84 4.28 15.73
C THR A 151 -24.31 3.49 14.52
N ASP A 152 -23.72 4.20 13.58
CA ASP A 152 -23.00 3.64 12.45
C ASP A 152 -21.51 3.50 12.77
N GLY A 153 -20.83 2.64 12.02
CA GLY A 153 -19.40 2.45 12.12
C GLY A 153 -18.58 3.39 11.23
#